data_1fe5bfeb67ceaf7b445e0cedc9883bef
#
_entry.id   1fe5bfeb67ceaf7b445e0cedc9883bef
#
_cell.length_a   1.000
_cell.length_b   1.000
_cell.length_c   1.000
_cell.angle_alpha   90.00
_cell.angle_beta   90.00
_cell.angle_gamma   90.00
#
_symmetry.space_group_name_H-M   'P 1'
#
loop_
_entity.id
_entity.type
_entity.pdbx_description
1 polymer ?
#
loop_
_entity_poly.entity_id
_entity_poly.type
_entity_poly.pdbx_seq_one_letter_code
_entity_poly.pdbx_strand_id
1 'polypeptide(L)'
;MIFGLLIAAFIYYSHSISGAIATVTFVAVIFTAVVIADAASRGIRVPLFSYLISKLEREDAFPGKGTIFFFISTLFCLAFFGSESTVIAIVMLAVLDSISTVAGISFGKKKIYNNKSLEGTACGIGAGFVVMLFFTGPINAIILAAAAGITELVSPVDDNLTIPPVTCIMLWIIGAGFI
;
A
#
# COMPACT_ATOMS: atom_id res chain seq x y z
N MET A 1 -3.52 4.41 -6.11
CA MET A 1 -3.66 5.65 -5.29
C MET A 1 -5.05 5.82 -4.69
N ILE A 2 -6.09 6.08 -5.47
CA ILE A 2 -7.44 6.41 -4.95
C ILE A 2 -7.97 5.35 -3.99
N PHE A 3 -7.87 4.09 -4.33
CA PHE A 3 -8.33 2.98 -3.48
C PHE A 3 -7.64 2.96 -2.11
N GLY A 4 -6.32 3.09 -2.06
CA GLY A 4 -5.58 3.13 -0.79
C GLY A 4 -5.98 4.34 0.08
N LEU A 5 -6.16 5.51 -0.52
CA LEU A 5 -6.60 6.70 0.21
C LEU A 5 -8.04 6.56 0.76
N LEU A 6 -8.94 5.92 0.02
CA LEU A 6 -10.29 5.62 0.51
C LEU A 6 -10.27 4.68 1.72
N ILE A 7 -9.41 3.66 1.68
CA ILE A 7 -9.24 2.73 2.80
C ILE A 7 -8.62 3.45 4.01
N ALA A 8 -7.60 4.28 3.80
CA ALA A 8 -7.02 5.08 4.88
C ALA A 8 -8.05 6.00 5.55
N ALA A 9 -8.87 6.70 4.75
CA ALA A 9 -9.97 7.53 5.24
C ALA A 9 -11.01 6.71 6.00
N PHE A 10 -11.37 5.52 5.49
CA PHE A 10 -12.29 4.61 6.16
C PHE A 10 -11.76 4.16 7.53
N ILE A 11 -10.49 3.77 7.64
CA ILE A 11 -9.87 3.36 8.90
C ILE A 11 -9.86 4.53 9.89
N TYR A 12 -9.46 5.71 9.44
CA TYR A 12 -9.44 6.92 10.28
C TYR A 12 -10.82 7.23 10.85
N TYR A 13 -11.85 7.16 10.02
CA TYR A 13 -13.23 7.43 10.43
C TYR A 13 -13.80 6.33 11.33
N SER A 14 -13.52 5.05 11.03
CA SER A 14 -14.02 3.92 11.80
C SER A 14 -13.33 3.78 13.17
N HIS A 15 -12.12 4.27 13.32
CA HIS A 15 -11.44 4.35 14.62
C HIS A 15 -12.24 5.20 15.62
N SER A 16 -12.87 6.27 15.15
CA SER A 16 -13.75 7.13 15.96
C SER A 16 -15.00 6.40 16.46
N ILE A 17 -15.44 5.33 15.77
CA ILE A 17 -16.69 4.62 16.10
C ILE A 17 -16.38 3.31 16.82
N SER A 18 -15.51 2.48 16.28
CA SER A 18 -15.04 1.21 16.88
C SER A 18 -13.91 0.61 16.03
N GLY A 19 -12.75 0.41 16.62
CA GLY A 19 -11.62 -0.29 15.95
C GLY A 19 -11.97 -1.72 15.51
N ALA A 20 -12.90 -2.38 16.20
CA ALA A 20 -13.40 -3.71 15.85
C ALA A 20 -14.12 -3.72 14.49
N ILE A 21 -14.85 -2.67 14.11
CA ILE A 21 -15.56 -2.59 12.84
C ILE A 21 -14.56 -2.57 11.68
N ALA A 22 -13.47 -1.80 11.79
CA ALA A 22 -12.44 -1.77 10.76
C ALA A 22 -11.84 -3.17 10.56
N THR A 23 -11.45 -3.84 11.64
CA THR A 23 -10.86 -5.18 11.59
C THR A 23 -11.81 -6.18 10.95
N VAL A 24 -13.09 -6.21 11.35
CA VAL A 24 -14.10 -7.11 10.78
C VAL A 24 -14.30 -6.83 9.29
N THR A 25 -14.37 -5.56 8.90
CA THR A 25 -14.53 -5.18 7.49
C THR A 25 -13.33 -5.63 6.65
N PHE A 26 -12.11 -5.46 7.15
CA PHE A 26 -10.91 -5.94 6.45
C PHE A 26 -10.88 -7.44 6.30
N VAL A 27 -11.21 -8.19 7.35
CA VAL A 27 -11.32 -9.66 7.29
C VAL A 27 -12.35 -10.07 6.23
N ALA A 28 -13.52 -9.45 6.23
CA ALA A 28 -14.57 -9.74 5.25
C ALA A 28 -14.13 -9.45 3.81
N VAL A 29 -13.43 -8.33 3.58
CA VAL A 29 -12.92 -7.98 2.24
C VAL A 29 -11.82 -8.95 1.79
N ILE A 30 -10.88 -9.33 2.68
CA ILE A 30 -9.85 -10.33 2.36
C ILE A 30 -10.53 -11.65 1.99
N PHE A 31 -11.47 -12.12 2.82
CA PHE A 31 -12.19 -13.37 2.57
C PHE A 31 -12.89 -13.33 1.21
N THR A 32 -13.58 -12.24 0.91
CA THR A 32 -14.25 -12.04 -0.37
C THR A 32 -13.26 -12.04 -1.53
N ALA A 33 -12.12 -11.35 -1.41
CA ALA A 33 -11.08 -11.32 -2.42
C ALA A 33 -10.47 -12.71 -2.69
N VAL A 34 -10.22 -13.49 -1.63
CA VAL A 34 -9.73 -14.89 -1.75
C VAL A 34 -10.75 -15.77 -2.46
N VAL A 35 -12.03 -15.69 -2.08
CA VAL A 35 -13.10 -16.46 -2.73
C VAL A 35 -13.23 -16.13 -4.22
N ILE A 36 -13.14 -14.84 -4.57
CA ILE A 36 -13.20 -14.39 -5.97
C ILE A 36 -11.96 -14.87 -6.74
N ALA A 37 -10.77 -14.79 -6.15
CA ALA A 37 -9.55 -15.27 -6.78
C ALA A 37 -9.58 -16.79 -7.00
N ASP A 38 -10.08 -17.56 -6.04
CA ASP A 38 -10.28 -19.03 -6.19
C ASP A 38 -11.31 -19.33 -7.28
N ALA A 39 -12.44 -18.63 -7.32
CA ALA A 39 -13.44 -18.79 -8.36
C ALA A 39 -12.89 -18.49 -9.76
N ALA A 40 -12.10 -17.42 -9.88
CA ALA A 40 -11.45 -17.04 -11.13
C ALA A 40 -10.43 -18.10 -11.60
N SER A 41 -9.65 -18.65 -10.67
CA SER A 41 -8.68 -19.74 -10.98
C SER A 41 -9.35 -21.03 -11.46
N ARG A 42 -10.60 -21.28 -11.06
CA ARG A 42 -11.42 -22.42 -11.51
C ARG A 42 -12.18 -22.14 -12.81
N GLY A 43 -11.94 -21.00 -13.47
CA GLY A 43 -12.59 -20.65 -14.73
C GLY A 43 -14.05 -20.18 -14.60
N ILE A 44 -14.52 -19.92 -13.37
CA ILE A 44 -15.85 -19.36 -13.13
C ILE A 44 -15.83 -17.88 -13.49
N ARG A 45 -16.53 -17.52 -14.57
CA ARG A 45 -16.62 -16.11 -15.00
C ARG A 45 -17.59 -15.35 -14.10
N VAL A 46 -17.03 -14.47 -13.27
CA VAL A 46 -17.80 -13.44 -12.56
C VAL A 46 -17.77 -12.17 -13.42
N PRO A 47 -18.86 -11.83 -14.16
CA PRO A 47 -18.80 -10.87 -15.27
C PRO A 47 -18.20 -9.50 -14.91
N LEU A 48 -18.57 -8.94 -13.76
CA LEU A 48 -18.10 -7.65 -13.30
C LEU A 48 -16.59 -7.68 -12.92
N PHE A 49 -16.16 -8.76 -12.23
CA PHE A 49 -14.79 -8.93 -11.79
C PHE A 49 -13.84 -9.31 -12.94
N SER A 50 -14.28 -10.13 -13.87
CA SER A 50 -13.47 -10.46 -15.06
C SER A 50 -13.14 -9.21 -15.88
N TYR A 51 -14.08 -8.26 -15.99
CA TYR A 51 -13.82 -6.99 -16.66
C TYR A 51 -12.83 -6.11 -15.90
N LEU A 52 -12.93 -6.02 -14.58
CA LEU A 52 -12.01 -5.24 -13.74
C LEU A 52 -10.61 -5.86 -13.72
N ILE A 53 -10.52 -7.18 -13.58
CA ILE A 53 -9.25 -7.92 -13.57
C ILE A 53 -8.54 -7.73 -14.92
N SER A 54 -9.21 -7.94 -16.05
CA SER A 54 -8.60 -7.79 -17.37
C SER A 54 -8.11 -6.38 -17.68
N LYS A 55 -8.63 -5.37 -17.00
CA LYS A 55 -8.26 -3.95 -17.22
C LYS A 55 -7.21 -3.44 -16.23
N LEU A 56 -7.07 -4.06 -15.06
CA LEU A 56 -6.24 -3.58 -13.94
C LEU A 56 -5.04 -4.46 -13.63
N GLU A 57 -5.03 -5.71 -14.06
CA GLU A 57 -3.96 -6.66 -13.76
C GLU A 57 -3.07 -6.98 -14.97
N ARG A 58 -1.79 -7.26 -14.68
CA ARG A 58 -0.84 -7.78 -15.68
C ARG A 58 -1.19 -9.23 -16.00
N GLU A 59 -1.09 -9.59 -17.27
CA GLU A 59 -1.51 -10.91 -17.81
C GLU A 59 -0.86 -12.14 -17.13
N ASP A 60 0.28 -11.98 -16.43
CA ASP A 60 1.04 -13.05 -15.81
C ASP A 60 0.88 -13.16 -14.27
N ALA A 61 -0.01 -12.38 -13.65
CA ALA A 61 -0.17 -12.38 -12.19
C ALA A 61 -1.44 -13.15 -11.75
N PHE A 62 -1.35 -13.82 -10.58
CA PHE A 62 -2.53 -14.39 -9.95
C PHE A 62 -3.56 -13.28 -9.66
N PRO A 63 -4.80 -13.43 -10.13
CA PRO A 63 -5.83 -12.40 -9.99
C PRO A 63 -6.03 -11.96 -8.53
N GLY A 64 -5.98 -10.64 -8.26
CA GLY A 64 -6.18 -10.09 -6.93
C GLY A 64 -4.99 -10.19 -5.97
N LYS A 65 -3.82 -10.67 -6.41
CA LYS A 65 -2.63 -10.83 -5.57
C LYS A 65 -2.25 -9.55 -4.82
N GLY A 66 -2.16 -8.42 -5.52
CA GLY A 66 -1.83 -7.14 -4.91
C GLY A 66 -2.86 -6.69 -3.87
N THR A 67 -4.15 -6.93 -4.14
CA THR A 67 -5.24 -6.61 -3.22
C THR A 67 -5.17 -7.47 -1.96
N ILE A 68 -4.94 -8.77 -2.09
CA ILE A 68 -4.80 -9.68 -0.94
C ILE A 68 -3.61 -9.25 -0.07
N PHE A 69 -2.46 -8.98 -0.67
CA PHE A 69 -1.26 -8.54 0.05
C PHE A 69 -1.47 -7.19 0.76
N PHE A 70 -2.16 -6.26 0.10
CA PHE A 70 -2.55 -4.98 0.70
C PHE A 70 -3.39 -5.18 1.98
N PHE A 71 -4.42 -6.02 1.92
CA PHE A 71 -5.27 -6.27 3.08
C PHE A 71 -4.56 -7.06 4.19
N ILE A 72 -3.71 -8.04 3.84
CA ILE A 72 -2.90 -8.77 4.82
C ILE A 72 -1.97 -7.81 5.56
N SER A 73 -1.23 -6.96 4.84
CA SER A 73 -0.32 -5.99 5.45
C SER A 73 -1.07 -4.96 6.30
N THR A 74 -2.24 -4.51 5.82
CA THR A 74 -3.10 -3.57 6.57
C THR A 74 -3.59 -4.19 7.88
N LEU A 75 -4.07 -5.44 7.85
CA LEU A 75 -4.47 -6.15 9.07
C LEU A 75 -3.31 -6.33 10.04
N PHE A 76 -2.15 -6.70 9.54
CA PHE A 76 -0.94 -6.80 10.34
C PHE A 76 -0.62 -5.46 11.02
N CYS A 77 -0.62 -4.37 10.26
CA CYS A 77 -0.36 -3.03 10.81
C CYS A 77 -1.41 -2.64 11.86
N LEU A 78 -2.70 -2.88 11.61
CA LEU A 78 -3.77 -2.59 12.56
C LEU A 78 -3.61 -3.37 13.87
N ALA A 79 -3.24 -4.66 13.78
CA ALA A 79 -3.13 -5.53 14.95
C ALA A 79 -1.93 -5.17 15.85
N PHE A 80 -0.80 -4.75 15.26
CA PHE A 80 0.45 -4.54 16.01
C PHE A 80 0.78 -3.07 16.28
N PHE A 81 0.34 -2.14 15.43
CA PHE A 81 0.73 -0.73 15.50
C PHE A 81 -0.46 0.24 15.65
N GLY A 82 -1.68 -0.29 15.62
CA GLY A 82 -2.90 0.51 15.76
C GLY A 82 -3.29 1.28 14.49
N SER A 83 -4.43 1.95 14.57
CA SER A 83 -5.07 2.61 13.42
C SER A 83 -4.30 3.82 12.90
N GLU A 84 -3.74 4.65 13.77
CA GLU A 84 -3.03 5.87 13.38
C GLU A 84 -1.81 5.55 12.50
N SER A 85 -0.92 4.69 12.99
CA SER A 85 0.27 4.26 12.25
C SER A 85 -0.12 3.56 10.94
N THR A 86 -1.20 2.78 10.96
CA THR A 86 -1.70 2.09 9.77
C THR A 86 -2.19 3.07 8.70
N VAL A 87 -2.93 4.11 9.09
CA VAL A 87 -3.39 5.15 8.15
C VAL A 87 -2.20 5.82 7.49
N ILE A 88 -1.20 6.25 8.26
CA ILE A 88 0.03 6.87 7.73
C ILE A 88 0.73 5.91 6.75
N ALA A 89 0.86 4.64 7.11
CA ALA A 89 1.52 3.64 6.28
C ALA A 89 0.79 3.36 4.95
N ILE A 90 -0.55 3.31 4.97
CA ILE A 90 -1.36 3.15 3.75
C ILE A 90 -1.26 4.38 2.86
N VAL A 91 -1.29 5.58 3.43
CA VAL A 91 -1.12 6.83 2.68
C VAL A 91 0.27 6.88 2.04
N MET A 92 1.33 6.49 2.79
CA MET A 92 2.68 6.37 2.24
C MET A 92 2.72 5.41 1.05
N LEU A 93 2.22 4.19 1.21
CA LEU A 93 2.16 3.20 0.12
C LEU A 93 1.42 3.78 -1.09
N ALA A 94 0.20 4.31 -0.90
CA ALA A 94 -0.64 4.77 -1.99
C ALA A 94 -0.01 5.89 -2.81
N VAL A 95 0.68 6.82 -2.17
CA VAL A 95 1.31 7.95 -2.85
C VAL A 95 2.64 7.54 -3.48
N LEU A 96 3.51 6.89 -2.72
CA LEU A 96 4.84 6.49 -3.16
C LEU A 96 4.75 5.55 -4.36
N ASP A 97 4.02 4.44 -4.27
CA ASP A 97 3.88 3.44 -5.34
C ASP A 97 3.26 4.04 -6.60
N SER A 98 2.22 4.87 -6.45
CA SER A 98 1.57 5.48 -7.62
C SER A 98 2.46 6.47 -8.35
N ILE A 99 3.18 7.32 -7.63
CA ILE A 99 4.05 8.34 -8.23
C ILE A 99 5.31 7.68 -8.79
N SER A 100 5.90 6.72 -8.09
CA SER A 100 7.07 5.98 -8.59
C SER A 100 6.75 5.22 -9.88
N THR A 101 5.57 4.60 -9.96
CA THR A 101 5.11 3.90 -11.15
C THR A 101 4.91 4.86 -12.33
N VAL A 102 4.16 5.95 -12.13
CA VAL A 102 3.92 6.94 -13.20
C VAL A 102 5.22 7.60 -13.67
N ALA A 103 6.07 8.01 -12.74
CA ALA A 103 7.36 8.63 -13.07
C ALA A 103 8.32 7.62 -13.72
N GLY A 104 8.32 6.36 -13.26
CA GLY A 104 9.12 5.28 -13.83
C GLY A 104 8.74 4.96 -15.27
N ILE A 105 7.44 5.00 -15.61
CA ILE A 105 6.95 4.82 -16.99
C ILE A 105 7.31 6.04 -17.85
N SER A 106 7.16 7.26 -17.30
CA SER A 106 7.33 8.50 -18.07
C SER A 106 8.80 8.89 -18.27
N PHE A 107 9.64 8.70 -17.28
CA PHE A 107 11.02 9.22 -17.24
C PHE A 107 12.07 8.17 -16.93
N GLY A 108 11.69 6.93 -16.62
CA GLY A 108 12.60 5.88 -16.18
C GLY A 108 13.58 5.46 -17.26
N LYS A 109 14.86 5.82 -17.11
CA LYS A 109 15.95 5.45 -18.02
C LYS A 109 16.75 4.27 -17.51
N LYS A 110 16.99 4.17 -16.21
CA LYS A 110 17.79 3.13 -15.58
C LYS A 110 16.89 2.20 -14.76
N LYS A 111 16.63 1.02 -15.30
CA LYS A 111 15.97 -0.05 -14.54
C LYS A 111 17.01 -0.74 -13.65
N ILE A 112 16.70 -0.90 -12.34
CA ILE A 112 17.62 -1.50 -11.37
C ILE A 112 17.16 -2.91 -11.01
N TYR A 113 15.98 -3.04 -10.41
CA TYR A 113 15.46 -4.30 -9.90
C TYR A 113 13.96 -4.37 -10.15
N ASN A 114 13.41 -5.55 -10.49
CA ASN A 114 11.96 -5.76 -10.74
C ASN A 114 11.32 -4.73 -11.69
N ASN A 115 12.02 -4.35 -12.76
CA ASN A 115 11.57 -3.31 -13.71
C ASN A 115 11.40 -1.91 -13.11
N LYS A 116 11.80 -1.68 -11.87
CA LYS A 116 11.76 -0.36 -11.23
C LYS A 116 12.92 0.52 -11.68
N SER A 117 12.66 1.82 -11.81
CA SER A 117 13.65 2.80 -12.23
C SER A 117 14.07 3.69 -11.07
N LEU A 118 15.33 4.13 -11.07
CA LEU A 118 15.86 5.10 -10.10
C LEU A 118 15.05 6.40 -10.09
N GLU A 119 14.73 6.87 -11.28
CA GLU A 119 13.99 8.11 -11.47
C GLU A 119 12.58 8.00 -10.88
N GLY A 120 11.90 6.85 -11.11
CA GLY A 120 10.59 6.57 -10.53
C GLY A 120 10.64 6.55 -9.00
N THR A 121 11.57 5.78 -8.41
CA THR A 121 11.73 5.71 -6.96
C THR A 121 12.08 7.05 -6.34
N ALA A 122 12.95 7.85 -6.98
CA ALA A 122 13.29 9.19 -6.49
C ALA A 122 12.07 10.11 -6.46
N CYS A 123 11.23 10.08 -7.52
CA CYS A 123 9.97 10.81 -7.55
C CYS A 123 8.99 10.32 -6.47
N GLY A 124 8.90 9.00 -6.27
CA GLY A 124 8.09 8.39 -5.22
C GLY A 124 8.52 8.83 -3.82
N ILE A 125 9.82 8.81 -3.53
CA ILE A 125 10.38 9.30 -2.26
C ILE A 125 10.04 10.79 -2.07
N GLY A 126 10.21 11.62 -3.11
CA GLY A 126 9.87 13.04 -3.05
C GLY A 126 8.40 13.29 -2.74
N ALA A 127 7.51 12.56 -3.39
CA ALA A 127 6.08 12.64 -3.14
C ALA A 127 5.71 12.13 -1.75
N GLY A 128 6.27 10.99 -1.34
CA GLY A 128 6.13 10.44 0.00
C GLY A 128 6.58 11.42 1.09
N PHE A 129 7.72 12.08 0.89
CA PHE A 129 8.20 13.12 1.80
C PHE A 129 7.19 14.27 1.95
N VAL A 130 6.71 14.82 0.84
CA VAL A 130 5.73 15.92 0.87
C VAL A 130 4.46 15.51 1.62
N VAL A 131 3.96 14.30 1.40
CA VAL A 131 2.76 13.83 2.09
C VAL A 131 3.02 13.58 3.56
N MET A 132 4.18 13.02 3.93
CA MET A 132 4.52 12.77 5.33
C MET A 132 4.71 14.05 6.15
N LEU A 133 5.01 15.19 5.53
CA LEU A 133 5.03 16.48 6.22
C LEU A 133 3.68 16.85 6.87
N PHE A 134 2.57 16.33 6.36
CA PHE A 134 1.24 16.56 6.94
C PHE A 134 0.97 15.71 8.19
N PHE A 135 1.73 14.65 8.40
CA PHE A 135 1.52 13.69 9.49
C PHE A 135 2.64 13.74 10.53
N THR A 136 3.85 14.13 10.11
CA THR A 136 5.05 14.07 10.96
C THR A 136 5.94 15.28 10.71
N GLY A 137 6.89 15.53 11.63
CA GLY A 137 7.88 16.58 11.42
C GLY A 137 8.83 16.30 10.24
N PRO A 138 9.54 17.33 9.72
CA PRO A 138 10.33 17.22 8.49
C PRO A 138 11.42 16.12 8.54
N ILE A 139 12.07 15.94 9.68
CA ILE A 139 13.11 14.91 9.85
C ILE A 139 12.50 13.52 9.76
N ASN A 140 11.37 13.29 10.44
CA ASN A 140 10.67 12.02 10.39
C ASN A 140 10.11 11.73 8.98
N ALA A 141 9.58 12.75 8.31
CA ALA A 141 9.09 12.62 6.94
C ALA A 141 10.17 12.16 5.96
N ILE A 142 11.41 12.69 6.06
CA ILE A 142 12.53 12.24 5.23
C ILE A 142 12.87 10.78 5.53
N ILE A 143 12.96 10.40 6.80
CA ILE A 143 13.32 9.05 7.22
C ILE A 143 12.29 8.05 6.71
N LEU A 144 11.01 8.34 6.89
CA LEU A 144 9.90 7.49 6.46
C LEU A 144 9.86 7.33 4.94
N ALA A 145 9.97 8.43 4.20
CA ALA A 145 9.96 8.41 2.74
C ALA A 145 11.16 7.65 2.16
N ALA A 146 12.35 7.86 2.74
CA ALA A 146 13.55 7.14 2.33
C ALA A 146 13.43 5.63 2.62
N ALA A 147 12.98 5.25 3.81
CA ALA A 147 12.78 3.85 4.18
C ALA A 147 11.76 3.16 3.27
N ALA A 148 10.62 3.80 3.02
CA ALA A 148 9.60 3.27 2.13
C ALA A 148 10.10 3.14 0.67
N GLY A 149 10.81 4.13 0.15
CA GLY A 149 11.36 4.10 -1.20
C GLY A 149 12.48 3.07 -1.38
N ILE A 150 13.34 2.89 -0.38
CA ILE A 150 14.33 1.81 -0.38
C ILE A 150 13.62 0.45 -0.35
N THR A 151 12.60 0.31 0.48
CA THR A 151 11.80 -0.92 0.55
C THR A 151 11.17 -1.22 -0.80
N GLU A 152 10.56 -0.22 -1.45
CA GLU A 152 10.00 -0.36 -2.79
C GLU A 152 11.04 -0.87 -3.80
N LEU A 153 12.26 -0.33 -3.75
CA LEU A 153 13.30 -0.63 -4.72
C LEU A 153 13.89 -2.04 -4.55
N VAL A 154 14.09 -2.49 -3.30
CA VAL A 154 14.79 -3.76 -2.99
C VAL A 154 13.86 -4.92 -2.65
N SER A 155 12.56 -4.68 -2.49
CA SER A 155 11.63 -5.73 -2.10
C SER A 155 11.57 -6.86 -3.14
N PRO A 156 11.82 -8.11 -2.75
CA PRO A 156 11.62 -9.27 -3.61
C PRO A 156 10.14 -9.68 -3.70
N VAL A 157 9.31 -9.10 -2.85
CA VAL A 157 7.88 -9.38 -2.73
C VAL A 157 7.09 -8.16 -3.18
N ASP A 158 5.78 -8.28 -3.26
CA ASP A 158 4.87 -7.19 -3.63
C ASP A 158 4.95 -6.02 -2.64
N ASP A 159 4.98 -4.81 -3.17
CA ASP A 159 5.11 -3.56 -2.38
C ASP A 159 3.96 -3.37 -1.41
N ASN A 160 2.77 -3.81 -1.80
CA ASN A 160 1.57 -3.76 -0.97
C ASN A 160 1.73 -4.57 0.33
N LEU A 161 2.60 -5.58 0.32
CA LEU A 161 2.89 -6.37 1.52
C LEU A 161 3.99 -5.76 2.37
N THR A 162 4.98 -5.11 1.77
CA THR A 162 6.23 -4.75 2.46
C THR A 162 6.26 -3.30 2.93
N ILE A 163 5.76 -2.36 2.15
CA ILE A 163 5.83 -0.93 2.50
C ILE A 163 5.04 -0.59 3.77
N PRO A 164 3.78 -1.04 3.97
CA PRO A 164 3.04 -0.65 5.17
C PRO A 164 3.68 -1.14 6.47
N PRO A 165 4.08 -2.42 6.62
CA PRO A 165 4.77 -2.87 7.83
C PRO A 165 6.07 -2.12 8.10
N VAL A 166 6.90 -1.89 7.07
CA VAL A 166 8.16 -1.15 7.23
C VAL A 166 7.88 0.28 7.70
N THR A 167 6.88 0.95 7.12
CA THR A 167 6.51 2.30 7.54
C THR A 167 6.02 2.32 8.99
N CYS A 168 5.19 1.35 9.42
CA CYS A 168 4.74 1.24 10.80
C CYS A 168 5.90 0.98 11.77
N ILE A 169 6.82 0.08 11.43
CA ILE A 169 8.01 -0.22 12.24
C ILE A 169 8.87 1.05 12.39
N MET A 170 9.07 1.78 11.30
CA MET A 170 9.85 3.02 11.34
C MET A 170 9.17 4.08 12.20
N LEU A 171 7.83 4.27 12.08
CA LEU A 171 7.06 5.15 12.95
C LEU A 171 7.26 4.80 14.43
N TRP A 172 7.19 3.52 14.75
CA TRP A 172 7.40 3.03 16.12
C TRP A 172 8.81 3.30 16.63
N ILE A 173 9.85 3.05 15.81
CA ILE A 173 11.26 3.28 16.18
C ILE A 173 11.55 4.76 16.43
N ILE A 174 11.03 5.65 15.58
CA ILE A 174 11.28 7.10 15.70
C ILE A 174 10.34 7.77 16.70
N GLY A 175 9.40 7.02 17.30
CA GLY A 175 8.42 7.56 18.25
C GLY A 175 7.50 8.62 17.62
N ALA A 176 7.28 8.55 16.31
CA ALA A 176 6.42 9.52 15.59
C ALA A 176 4.99 9.01 15.54
N GLY A 177 4.05 9.85 15.99
CA GLY A 177 2.63 9.70 15.79
C GLY A 177 2.06 10.88 15.00
N PHE A 178 0.74 11.00 14.92
CA PHE A 178 0.08 12.20 14.40
C PHE A 178 0.55 13.45 15.17
N ILE A 179 0.84 14.52 14.43
CA ILE A 179 1.05 15.88 14.98
C ILE A 179 -0.31 16.44 15.40
#